data_7bd314ff2fc89595e7e3cf9c55c68676
#
_entry.id   7bd314ff2fc89595e7e3cf9c55c68676
#
_cell.length_a   1.000
_cell.length_b   1.000
_cell.length_c   1.000
_cell.angle_alpha   90.00
_cell.angle_beta   90.00
_cell.angle_gamma   90.00
#
_symmetry.space_group_name_H-M   'P 1'
#
loop_
_entity.id
_entity.type
_entity.pdbx_description
1 polymer ?
#
loop_
_entity_poly.entity_id
_entity_poly.type
_entity_poly.pdbx_seq_one_letter_code
_entity_poly.pdbx_strand_id
1 'polypeptide(L)'
;MAKPSSRSALYRLIEAGQLAHKAVLLPLVEKGLEPGDDAILFELARSGTTEADLAAELGMTRDALAGRLDRLADRDLITRQAVGPLLEPGIALTERGTRIRNALAEHWAQIEEALMGELKPKSRKKFSRALARFVELLRL
;
A
#
# COMPACT_ATOMS: atom_id res chain seq x y z
N MET A 1 -0.49 -26.73 -27.71
CA MET A 1 -0.69 -25.81 -26.59
C MET A 1 -2.14 -25.33 -26.55
N ALA A 2 -2.81 -25.48 -25.43
CA ALA A 2 -4.20 -25.06 -25.31
C ALA A 2 -4.30 -23.54 -25.31
N LYS A 3 -5.37 -22.98 -25.91
CA LYS A 3 -5.64 -21.55 -25.80
C LYS A 3 -5.96 -21.20 -24.37
N PRO A 4 -5.44 -20.05 -23.85
CA PRO A 4 -5.89 -19.55 -22.55
C PRO A 4 -7.40 -19.32 -22.56
N SER A 5 -8.04 -19.58 -21.43
CA SER A 5 -9.45 -19.34 -21.27
C SER A 5 -9.71 -18.45 -20.06
N SER A 6 -10.89 -17.82 -20.02
CA SER A 6 -11.31 -17.01 -18.88
C SER A 6 -11.41 -17.81 -17.58
N ARG A 7 -11.39 -19.14 -17.66
CA ARG A 7 -11.44 -20.04 -16.50
C ARG A 7 -10.05 -20.45 -16.00
N SER A 8 -8.97 -20.08 -16.72
CA SER A 8 -7.62 -20.42 -16.29
C SER A 8 -7.26 -19.65 -15.02
N ALA A 9 -6.37 -20.22 -14.22
CA ALA A 9 -5.89 -19.56 -13.00
C ALA A 9 -5.27 -18.19 -13.29
N LEU A 10 -4.57 -18.06 -14.41
CA LEU A 10 -3.96 -16.79 -14.80
C LEU A 10 -5.00 -15.70 -15.02
N TYR A 11 -6.05 -15.98 -15.79
CA TYR A 11 -7.10 -14.97 -16.03
C TYR A 11 -7.90 -14.66 -14.77
N ARG A 12 -8.13 -15.64 -13.92
CA ARG A 12 -8.78 -15.39 -12.62
C ARG A 12 -7.92 -14.52 -11.72
N LEU A 13 -6.61 -14.73 -11.72
CA LEU A 13 -5.68 -13.88 -10.98
C LEU A 13 -5.70 -12.44 -11.51
N ILE A 14 -5.68 -12.27 -12.83
CA ILE A 14 -5.75 -10.95 -13.46
C ILE A 14 -7.06 -10.25 -13.09
N GLU A 15 -8.18 -10.93 -13.25
CA GLU A 15 -9.50 -10.37 -12.93
C GLU A 15 -9.60 -10.00 -11.45
N ALA A 16 -9.19 -10.90 -10.56
CA ALA A 16 -9.22 -10.64 -9.13
C ALA A 16 -8.32 -9.44 -8.77
N GLY A 17 -7.13 -9.36 -9.38
CA GLY A 17 -6.21 -8.24 -9.16
C GLY A 17 -6.79 -6.91 -9.63
N GLN A 18 -7.42 -6.88 -10.78
CA GLN A 18 -8.07 -5.69 -11.32
C GLN A 18 -9.24 -5.24 -10.45
N LEU A 19 -10.09 -6.17 -10.02
CA LEU A 19 -11.22 -5.86 -9.18
C LEU A 19 -10.81 -5.44 -7.77
N ALA A 20 -9.80 -6.07 -7.21
CA ALA A 20 -9.23 -5.69 -5.91
C ALA A 20 -8.64 -4.28 -5.97
N HIS A 21 -7.90 -3.98 -7.03
CA HIS A 21 -7.35 -2.64 -7.24
C HIS A 21 -8.46 -1.59 -7.33
N LYS A 22 -9.51 -1.88 -8.10
CA LYS A 22 -10.68 -0.99 -8.21
C LYS A 22 -11.36 -0.77 -6.85
N ALA A 23 -11.46 -1.82 -6.04
CA ALA A 23 -12.08 -1.72 -4.72
C ALA A 23 -11.33 -0.78 -3.77
N VAL A 24 -10.00 -0.66 -3.90
CA VAL A 24 -9.21 0.24 -3.06
C VAL A 24 -9.13 1.67 -3.63
N LEU A 25 -9.43 1.87 -4.93
CA LEU A 25 -9.36 3.19 -5.54
C LEU A 25 -10.43 4.15 -5.01
N LEU A 26 -11.65 3.69 -4.81
CA LEU A 26 -12.74 4.56 -4.39
C LEU A 26 -12.49 5.21 -3.03
N PRO A 27 -12.11 4.47 -1.97
CA PRO A 27 -11.76 5.09 -0.69
C PRO A 27 -10.60 6.10 -0.80
N LEU A 28 -9.62 5.84 -1.66
CA LEU A 28 -8.52 6.78 -1.90
C LEU A 28 -9.02 8.08 -2.51
N VAL A 29 -9.82 7.98 -3.58
CA VAL A 29 -10.38 9.14 -4.26
C VAL A 29 -11.27 9.96 -3.33
N GLU A 30 -12.11 9.30 -2.53
CA GLU A 30 -12.99 9.96 -1.56
C GLU A 30 -12.21 10.79 -0.54
N LYS A 31 -11.02 10.33 -0.17
CA LYS A 31 -10.12 11.05 0.74
C LYS A 31 -9.18 12.01 0.03
N GLY A 32 -9.32 12.14 -1.29
CA GLY A 32 -8.47 13.00 -2.10
C GLY A 32 -7.04 12.51 -2.23
N LEU A 33 -6.83 11.21 -2.10
CA LEU A 33 -5.53 10.57 -2.24
C LEU A 33 -5.37 9.95 -3.63
N GLU A 34 -4.14 9.75 -4.03
CA GLU A 34 -3.79 9.07 -5.27
C GLU A 34 -3.35 7.63 -5.00
N PRO A 35 -3.45 6.74 -6.01
CA PRO A 35 -2.92 5.38 -5.88
C PRO A 35 -1.45 5.40 -5.44
N GLY A 36 -1.14 4.63 -4.41
CA GLY A 36 0.19 4.58 -3.84
C GLY A 36 0.38 5.45 -2.60
N ASP A 37 -0.47 6.43 -2.37
CA ASP A 37 -0.41 7.27 -1.17
C ASP A 37 -0.71 6.44 0.10
N ASP A 38 -1.58 5.45 -0.02
CA ASP A 38 -1.87 4.50 1.05
C ASP A 38 -0.61 3.77 1.54
N ALA A 39 0.20 3.27 0.61
CA ALA A 39 1.45 2.60 0.95
C ALA A 39 2.40 3.52 1.73
N ILE A 40 2.49 4.78 1.33
CA ILE A 40 3.31 5.77 2.04
C ILE A 40 2.79 5.96 3.47
N LEU A 41 1.48 6.19 3.62
CA LEU A 41 0.89 6.41 4.93
C LEU A 41 1.03 5.20 5.86
N PHE A 42 0.91 3.99 5.33
CA PHE A 42 1.04 2.76 6.14
C PHE A 42 2.48 2.53 6.61
N GLU A 43 3.48 2.98 5.86
CA GLU A 43 4.89 2.83 6.24
C GLU A 43 5.36 3.90 7.23
N LEU A 44 4.59 4.96 7.44
CA LEU A 44 4.99 6.05 8.33
C LEU A 44 4.62 5.77 9.78
N ALA A 45 5.56 6.06 10.68
CA ALA A 45 5.34 6.05 12.11
C ALA A 45 5.15 7.49 12.62
N ARG A 46 4.51 7.64 13.78
CA ARG A 46 4.38 8.94 14.44
C ARG A 46 5.73 9.48 14.93
N SER A 47 6.66 8.59 15.24
CA SER A 47 8.03 8.95 15.65
C SER A 47 8.89 9.47 14.52
N GLY A 48 8.43 9.33 13.27
CA GLY A 48 9.18 9.74 12.10
C GLY A 48 9.93 8.60 11.43
N THR A 49 10.16 8.76 10.14
CA THR A 49 10.88 7.81 9.29
C THR A 49 11.78 8.63 8.36
N THR A 50 13.01 8.19 8.11
CA THR A 50 13.86 8.91 7.16
C THR A 50 13.32 8.75 5.74
N GLU A 51 13.50 9.78 4.91
CA GLU A 51 13.10 9.73 3.51
C GLU A 51 13.83 8.61 2.75
N ALA A 52 15.09 8.37 3.10
CA ALA A 52 15.91 7.31 2.50
C ALA A 52 15.33 5.92 2.80
N ASP A 53 14.98 5.66 4.06
CA ASP A 53 14.39 4.38 4.46
C ASP A 53 13.04 4.16 3.81
N LEU A 54 12.22 5.21 3.75
CA LEU A 54 10.90 5.13 3.12
C LEU A 54 11.01 4.81 1.63
N ALA A 55 11.92 5.49 0.93
CA ALA A 55 12.15 5.23 -0.50
C ALA A 55 12.59 3.78 -0.73
N ALA A 56 13.50 3.28 0.10
CA ALA A 56 13.97 1.90 0.02
C ALA A 56 12.84 0.89 0.24
N GLU A 57 12.02 1.09 1.27
CA GLU A 57 10.89 0.21 1.57
C GLU A 57 9.86 0.18 0.44
N LEU A 58 9.60 1.32 -0.19
CA LEU A 58 8.60 1.41 -1.25
C LEU A 58 9.16 1.11 -2.64
N GLY A 59 10.48 0.90 -2.76
CA GLY A 59 11.12 0.68 -4.05
C GLY A 59 11.00 1.88 -4.98
N MET A 60 10.99 3.10 -4.43
CA MET A 60 10.86 4.34 -5.17
C MET A 60 12.18 5.09 -5.22
N THR A 61 12.36 5.89 -6.29
CA THR A 61 13.45 6.87 -6.32
C THR A 61 13.14 8.01 -5.35
N ARG A 62 14.21 8.69 -4.90
CA ARG A 62 14.07 9.85 -4.00
C ARG A 62 13.24 10.96 -4.66
N ASP A 63 13.43 11.19 -5.95
CA ASP A 63 12.71 12.23 -6.69
C ASP A 63 11.22 11.92 -6.82
N ALA A 64 10.88 10.67 -7.14
CA ALA A 64 9.49 10.25 -7.24
C ALA A 64 8.78 10.35 -5.89
N LEU A 65 9.45 9.95 -4.81
CA LEU A 65 8.91 10.06 -3.48
C LEU A 65 8.74 11.53 -3.06
N ALA A 66 9.70 12.39 -3.36
CA ALA A 66 9.66 13.80 -2.97
C ALA A 66 8.40 14.52 -3.47
N GLY A 67 8.01 14.29 -4.72
CA GLY A 67 6.80 14.88 -5.29
C GLY A 67 5.53 14.45 -4.56
N ARG A 68 5.46 13.18 -4.18
CA ARG A 68 4.33 12.67 -3.40
C ARG A 68 4.30 13.23 -1.99
N LEU A 69 5.47 13.32 -1.35
CA LEU A 69 5.59 13.88 0.00
C LEU A 69 5.19 15.36 0.02
N ASP A 70 5.56 16.13 -1.00
CA ASP A 70 5.16 17.53 -1.11
C ASP A 70 3.62 17.67 -1.10
N ARG A 71 2.93 16.85 -1.90
CA ARG A 71 1.47 16.87 -1.94
C ARG A 71 0.83 16.46 -0.60
N LEU A 72 1.37 15.43 0.03
CA LEU A 72 0.86 14.98 1.32
C LEU A 72 1.10 16.02 2.42
N ALA A 73 2.24 16.70 2.41
CA ALA A 73 2.54 17.78 3.34
C ALA A 73 1.61 18.98 3.13
N ASP A 74 1.35 19.34 1.87
CA ASP A 74 0.43 20.43 1.53
C ASP A 74 -0.99 20.16 2.03
N ARG A 75 -1.36 18.90 2.18
CA ARG A 75 -2.65 18.46 2.70
C ARG A 75 -2.66 18.24 4.21
N ASP A 76 -1.59 18.56 4.88
CA ASP A 76 -1.42 18.38 6.33
C ASP A 76 -1.57 16.91 6.79
N LEU A 77 -1.12 15.98 5.97
CA LEU A 77 -1.13 14.57 6.32
C LEU A 77 0.19 14.08 6.89
N ILE A 78 1.26 14.74 6.52
CA ILE A 78 2.61 14.49 7.02
C ILE A 78 3.28 15.80 7.40
N THR A 79 4.28 15.71 8.26
CA THR A 79 5.16 16.81 8.59
C THR A 79 6.60 16.36 8.37
N ARG A 80 7.43 17.29 7.92
CA ARG A 80 8.86 17.04 7.74
C ARG A 80 9.60 17.42 9.00
N GLN A 81 10.54 16.58 9.41
CA GLN A 81 11.33 16.79 10.60
C GLN A 81 12.66 16.05 10.48
N ALA A 82 13.65 16.50 11.23
CA ALA A 82 14.89 15.76 11.36
C ALA A 82 14.67 14.53 12.23
N VAL A 83 15.24 13.40 11.85
CA VAL A 83 15.04 12.11 12.50
C VAL A 83 16.39 11.51 12.90
N GLY A 84 16.44 10.97 14.12
CA GLY A 84 17.58 10.26 14.65
C GLY A 84 18.73 11.13 15.10
N PRO A 85 19.80 10.52 15.64
CA PRO A 85 20.95 11.26 16.17
C PRO A 85 21.69 12.10 15.13
N LEU A 86 21.65 11.69 13.86
CA LEU A 86 22.33 12.39 12.77
C LEU A 86 21.46 13.47 12.12
N LEU A 87 20.25 13.71 12.64
CA LEU A 87 19.32 14.73 12.14
C LEU A 87 19.06 14.59 10.63
N GLU A 88 18.86 13.36 10.17
CA GLU A 88 18.56 13.06 8.77
C GLU A 88 17.18 13.58 8.36
N PRO A 89 16.98 13.99 7.10
CA PRO A 89 15.67 14.37 6.60
C PRO A 89 14.66 13.24 6.80
N GLY A 90 13.54 13.54 7.43
CA GLY A 90 12.52 12.56 7.74
C GLY A 90 11.12 13.15 7.70
N ILE A 91 10.17 12.27 7.87
CA ILE A 91 8.74 12.58 7.84
C ILE A 91 8.03 11.81 8.92
N ALA A 92 6.94 12.39 9.40
CA ALA A 92 6.06 11.74 10.37
C ALA A 92 4.62 12.05 10.01
N LEU A 93 3.70 11.20 10.47
CA LEU A 93 2.28 11.45 10.32
C LEU A 93 1.83 12.60 11.23
N THR A 94 0.97 13.45 10.71
CA THR A 94 0.20 14.39 11.54
C THR A 94 -0.97 13.63 12.20
N GLU A 95 -1.71 14.29 13.06
CA GLU A 95 -2.96 13.72 13.60
C GLU A 95 -3.95 13.44 12.49
N ARG A 96 -4.09 14.37 11.54
CA ARG A 96 -4.95 14.18 10.36
C ARG A 96 -4.50 12.98 9.52
N GLY A 97 -3.20 12.88 9.26
CA GLY A 97 -2.63 11.75 8.52
C GLY A 97 -2.87 10.41 9.23
N THR A 98 -2.75 10.41 10.55
CA THR A 98 -3.03 9.21 11.36
C THR A 98 -4.50 8.80 11.25
N ARG A 99 -5.43 9.76 11.32
CA ARG A 99 -6.87 9.48 11.18
C ARG A 99 -7.20 8.90 9.80
N ILE A 100 -6.65 9.49 8.75
CA ILE A 100 -6.86 9.02 7.37
C ILE A 100 -6.26 7.62 7.19
N ARG A 101 -5.02 7.41 7.65
CA ARG A 101 -4.40 6.10 7.61
C ARG A 101 -5.25 5.04 8.30
N ASN A 102 -5.74 5.34 9.50
CA ASN A 102 -6.56 4.40 10.26
C ASN A 102 -7.88 4.10 9.57
N ALA A 103 -8.51 5.09 8.95
CA ALA A 103 -9.73 4.89 8.18
C ALA A 103 -9.49 4.00 6.96
N LEU A 104 -8.37 4.20 6.24
CA LEU A 104 -7.98 3.33 5.14
C LEU A 104 -7.69 1.91 5.62
N ALA A 105 -6.96 1.76 6.72
CA ALA A 105 -6.64 0.45 7.28
C ALA A 105 -7.91 -0.33 7.63
N GLU A 106 -8.92 0.34 8.15
CA GLU A 106 -10.21 -0.28 8.44
C GLU A 106 -10.91 -0.75 7.16
N HIS A 107 -10.90 0.06 6.11
CA HIS A 107 -11.44 -0.33 4.79
C HIS A 107 -10.70 -1.54 4.23
N TRP A 108 -9.36 -1.54 4.29
CA TRP A 108 -8.54 -2.66 3.81
C TRP A 108 -8.84 -3.93 4.59
N ALA A 109 -9.00 -3.81 5.92
CA ALA A 109 -9.36 -4.96 6.77
C ALA A 109 -10.73 -5.52 6.40
N GLN A 110 -11.71 -4.68 6.09
CA GLN A 110 -13.03 -5.11 5.65
C GLN A 110 -12.97 -5.87 4.31
N ILE A 111 -12.22 -5.34 3.35
CA ILE A 111 -12.04 -5.99 2.05
C ILE A 111 -11.34 -7.34 2.24
N GLU A 112 -10.27 -7.36 3.03
CA GLU A 112 -9.52 -8.58 3.30
C GLU A 112 -10.39 -9.63 3.96
N GLU A 113 -11.18 -9.26 4.98
CA GLU A 113 -12.07 -10.20 5.66
C GLU A 113 -13.18 -10.70 4.73
N ALA A 114 -13.72 -9.84 3.88
CA ALA A 114 -14.73 -10.25 2.89
C ALA A 114 -14.19 -11.32 1.93
N LEU A 115 -12.91 -11.20 1.54
CA LEU A 115 -12.28 -12.14 0.61
C LEU A 115 -11.70 -13.35 1.33
N MET A 116 -10.87 -13.11 2.35
CA MET A 116 -10.15 -14.18 3.04
C MET A 116 -11.04 -14.94 4.02
N GLY A 117 -12.15 -14.34 4.45
CA GLY A 117 -13.14 -14.99 5.30
C GLY A 117 -13.78 -16.22 4.67
N GLU A 118 -13.79 -16.30 3.34
CA GLU A 118 -14.25 -17.47 2.60
C GLU A 118 -13.30 -18.67 2.74
N LEU A 119 -12.07 -18.42 3.18
CA LEU A 119 -11.03 -19.44 3.28
C LEU A 119 -10.80 -19.88 4.73
N LYS A 120 -10.55 -21.17 4.92
CA LYS A 120 -10.11 -21.71 6.21
C LYS A 120 -8.71 -21.18 6.55
N PRO A 121 -8.32 -21.08 7.84
CA PRO A 121 -7.01 -20.53 8.22
C PRO A 121 -5.80 -21.13 7.52
N LYS A 122 -5.78 -22.45 7.31
CA LYS A 122 -4.69 -23.11 6.57
C LYS A 122 -4.65 -22.69 5.11
N SER A 123 -5.84 -22.55 4.50
CA SER A 123 -5.95 -22.11 3.11
C SER A 123 -5.54 -20.65 2.95
N ARG A 124 -5.86 -19.79 3.89
CA ARG A 124 -5.41 -18.39 3.91
C ARG A 124 -3.89 -18.30 3.88
N LYS A 125 -3.20 -19.08 4.71
CA LYS A 125 -1.74 -19.10 4.75
C LYS A 125 -1.14 -19.56 3.44
N LYS A 126 -1.68 -20.64 2.86
CA LYS A 126 -1.22 -21.17 1.57
C LYS A 126 -1.45 -20.16 0.45
N PHE A 127 -2.61 -19.53 0.43
CA PHE A 127 -2.95 -18.52 -0.57
C PHE A 127 -2.04 -17.30 -0.46
N SER A 128 -1.81 -16.80 0.74
CA SER A 128 -0.90 -15.67 0.97
C SER A 128 0.53 -15.98 0.50
N ARG A 129 1.02 -17.17 0.80
CA ARG A 129 2.36 -17.61 0.34
C ARG A 129 2.42 -17.72 -1.16
N ALA A 130 1.36 -18.27 -1.78
CA ALA A 130 1.29 -18.37 -3.24
C ALA A 130 1.33 -16.99 -3.89
N LEU A 131 0.57 -16.03 -3.37
CA LEU A 131 0.57 -14.66 -3.87
C LEU A 131 1.94 -14.00 -3.72
N ALA A 132 2.59 -14.18 -2.57
CA ALA A 132 3.94 -13.65 -2.35
C ALA A 132 4.94 -14.23 -3.38
N ARG A 133 4.83 -15.52 -3.66
CA ARG A 133 5.67 -16.18 -4.66
C ARG A 133 5.39 -15.67 -6.07
N PHE A 134 4.12 -15.43 -6.40
CA PHE A 134 3.75 -14.87 -7.70
C PHE A 134 4.34 -13.48 -7.89
N VAL A 135 4.31 -12.66 -6.85
CA VAL A 135 4.95 -11.33 -6.89
C VAL A 135 6.44 -11.44 -7.20
N GLU A 136 7.15 -12.35 -6.53
CA GLU A 136 8.58 -12.59 -6.80
C GLU A 136 8.82 -13.02 -8.24
N LEU A 137 8.01 -13.95 -8.74
CA LEU A 137 8.16 -14.47 -10.10
C LEU A 137 7.85 -13.43 -11.17
N LEU A 138 6.93 -12.50 -10.89
CA LEU A 138 6.53 -11.47 -11.84
C LEU A 138 7.43 -10.23 -11.81
N ARG A 139 8.26 -10.08 -10.80
CA ARG A 139 9.27 -9.01 -10.70
C ARG A 139 10.57 -9.37 -11.42
N LEU A 140 10.47 -9.70 -12.66
CA LEU A 140 11.66 -10.05 -13.45
C LEU A 140 12.32 -8.83 -14.08
#